data_752b30e8b849748fbe20e9897d402759
#
_entry.id   752b30e8b849748fbe20e9897d402759
#
_cell.length_a   1.000
_cell.length_b   1.000
_cell.length_c   1.000
_cell.angle_alpha   90.00
_cell.angle_beta   90.00
_cell.angle_gamma   90.00
#
_symmetry.space_group_name_H-M   'P 1'
#
loop_
_entity.id
_entity.type
_entity.pdbx_description
1 polymer ?
#
loop_
_entity_poly.entity_id
_entity_poly.type
_entity_poly.pdbx_seq_one_letter_code
_entity_poly.pdbx_strand_id
1 'polypeptide(L)' 'MMENPPKYKIGDTIYWYCDKEQRTHHAVVEFVNFVHIGRFYEDINYEVEVVCCGKKKTMFIDEYDAMPTDF' A
#
# COMPACT_ATOMS: atom_id res chain seq x y z
N MET A 1 -7.04 9.95 22.58
CA MET A 1 -6.61 10.17 21.23
C MET A 1 -7.12 9.09 20.29
N MET A 2 -7.61 9.48 19.16
CA MET A 2 -8.18 8.53 18.24
C MET A 2 -7.16 8.15 17.18
N GLU A 3 -7.01 6.86 17.02
CA GLU A 3 -6.19 6.36 15.91
C GLU A 3 -7.11 6.04 14.77
N ASN A 4 -6.73 6.47 13.61
CA ASN A 4 -7.48 6.12 12.42
C ASN A 4 -7.14 4.70 12.02
N PRO A 5 -8.14 3.86 11.82
CA PRO A 5 -7.84 2.50 11.35
C PRO A 5 -7.31 2.56 9.91
N PRO A 6 -6.55 1.55 9.49
CA PRO A 6 -6.12 1.50 8.11
C PRO A 6 -7.32 1.40 7.18
N LYS A 7 -7.19 2.03 6.03
CA LYS A 7 -8.27 2.02 5.04
C LYS A 7 -8.47 0.67 4.40
N TYR A 8 -7.42 -0.13 4.39
CA TYR A 8 -7.44 -1.45 3.74
C TYR A 8 -6.94 -2.49 4.71
N LYS A 9 -7.29 -3.73 4.46
CA LYS A 9 -6.90 -4.85 5.31
C LYS A 9 -6.28 -5.94 4.47
N ILE A 10 -5.69 -6.91 5.13
CA ILE A 10 -5.12 -8.08 4.46
C ILE A 10 -6.20 -8.75 3.62
N GLY A 11 -5.89 -9.00 2.37
CA GLY A 11 -6.82 -9.61 1.43
C GLY A 11 -7.51 -8.60 0.50
N ASP A 12 -7.45 -7.32 0.83
CA ASP A 12 -8.03 -6.30 -0.03
C ASP A 12 -7.10 -6.04 -1.21
N THR A 13 -7.68 -5.66 -2.34
CA THR A 13 -6.90 -5.25 -3.50
C THR A 13 -6.75 -3.74 -3.45
N ILE A 14 -5.52 -3.26 -3.60
CA ILE A 14 -5.26 -1.83 -3.69
C ILE A 14 -4.62 -1.51 -5.03
N TYR A 15 -4.77 -0.26 -5.44
CA TYR A 15 -4.25 0.25 -6.70
C TYR A 15 -3.33 1.41 -6.41
N TRP A 16 -2.30 1.58 -7.20
CA TRP A 16 -1.43 2.75 -7.08
C TRP A 16 -0.85 3.10 -8.45
N TYR A 17 -0.61 4.38 -8.64
CA TYR A 17 -0.07 4.87 -9.90
C TYR A 17 1.45 4.86 -9.86
N CYS A 18 2.06 4.37 -10.92
CA CYS A 18 3.51 4.36 -11.06
C CYS A 18 3.92 5.38 -12.11
N ASP A 19 4.57 6.47 -11.66
CA ASP A 19 5.03 7.52 -12.56
C ASP A 19 6.05 7.01 -13.57
N LYS A 20 6.89 6.10 -13.13
CA LYS A 20 7.96 5.57 -13.96
C LYS A 20 7.41 4.81 -15.16
N GLU A 21 6.38 4.02 -14.93
CA GLU A 21 5.76 3.22 -15.98
C GLU A 21 4.52 3.88 -16.56
N GLN A 22 4.09 4.97 -15.96
CA GLN A 22 2.92 5.74 -16.38
C GLN A 22 1.68 4.85 -16.49
N ARG A 23 1.48 4.03 -15.46
CA ARG A 23 0.31 3.16 -15.42
C ARG A 23 -0.03 2.83 -13.97
N THR A 24 -1.25 2.36 -13.78
CA THR A 24 -1.73 1.95 -12.47
C THR A 24 -1.44 0.47 -12.28
N HIS A 25 -0.87 0.16 -11.12
CA HIS A 25 -0.64 -1.21 -10.70
C HIS A 25 -1.68 -1.60 -9.66
N HIS A 26 -1.82 -2.89 -9.44
CA HIS A 26 -2.68 -3.37 -8.36
C HIS A 26 -2.10 -4.65 -7.77
N ALA A 27 -2.45 -4.89 -6.52
CA ALA A 27 -2.04 -6.12 -5.84
C ALA A 27 -2.89 -6.31 -4.59
N VAL A 28 -2.82 -7.50 -4.04
CA VAL A 28 -3.53 -7.83 -2.81
C VAL A 28 -2.65 -7.49 -1.62
N VAL A 29 -3.24 -6.87 -0.61
CA VAL A 29 -2.54 -6.53 0.61
C VAL A 29 -2.17 -7.80 1.37
N GLU A 30 -0.87 -7.98 1.62
CA GLU A 30 -0.35 -9.11 2.38
C GLU A 30 -0.21 -8.78 3.86
N PHE A 31 0.25 -7.55 4.14
CA PHE A 31 0.44 -7.09 5.51
C PHE A 31 0.15 -5.60 5.60
N VAL A 32 -0.25 -5.18 6.77
CA VAL A 32 -0.46 -3.76 7.08
C VAL A 32 0.59 -3.36 8.09
N ASN A 33 1.37 -2.34 7.77
CA ASN A 33 2.43 -1.87 8.65
C ASN A 33 2.11 -0.50 9.20
N PHE A 34 2.37 -0.32 10.49
CA PHE A 34 2.20 0.95 11.17
C PHE A 34 3.56 1.51 11.51
N VAL A 35 3.82 2.73 11.08
CA VAL A 35 5.10 3.39 11.33
C VAL A 35 4.84 4.62 12.18
N HIS A 36 5.45 4.66 13.35
CA HIS A 36 5.34 5.81 14.24
C HIS A 36 6.48 6.77 13.97
N ILE A 37 6.14 8.01 13.68
CA ILE A 37 7.12 9.06 13.47
C ILE A 37 6.89 10.08 14.58
N GLY A 38 7.70 9.99 15.63
CA GLY A 38 7.53 10.85 16.78
C GLY A 38 6.30 10.45 17.58
N ARG A 39 5.73 11.44 18.25
CA ARG A 39 4.60 11.21 19.14
C ARG A 39 3.26 11.38 18.48
N PHE A 40 3.22 12.18 17.44
CA PHE A 40 1.96 12.68 16.91
C PHE A 40 1.66 12.21 15.50
N TYR A 41 2.55 11.41 14.96
CA TYR A 41 2.42 11.05 13.57
C TYR A 41 2.50 9.54 13.41
N GLU A 42 1.54 9.00 12.68
CA GLU A 42 1.50 7.59 12.42
C GLU A 42 1.27 7.39 10.93
N ASP A 43 2.18 6.70 10.30
CA ASP A 43 2.06 6.35 8.91
C ASP A 43 1.63 4.90 8.78
N ILE A 44 0.86 4.64 7.75
CA ILE A 44 0.44 3.29 7.43
C ILE A 44 0.92 2.98 6.03
N ASN A 45 1.53 1.82 5.86
CA ASN A 45 1.84 1.34 4.53
C ASN A 45 1.39 -0.11 4.38
N TYR A 46 1.23 -0.52 3.15
CA TYR A 46 0.75 -1.84 2.82
C TYR A 46 1.84 -2.62 2.11
N GLU A 47 2.04 -3.83 2.54
CA GLU A 47 3.00 -4.73 1.95
C GLU A 47 2.26 -5.57 0.93
N VAL A 48 2.72 -5.51 -0.31
CA VAL A 48 2.08 -6.22 -1.41
C VAL A 48 3.15 -6.99 -2.17
N GLU A 49 2.73 -8.05 -2.83
CA GLU A 49 3.63 -8.85 -3.64
C GLU A 49 3.27 -8.64 -5.10
N VAL A 50 4.24 -8.27 -5.89
CA VAL A 50 4.06 -8.06 -7.33
C VAL A 50 4.99 -8.99 -8.09
N VAL A 51 4.60 -9.34 -9.31
CA VAL A 51 5.44 -10.16 -10.17
C VAL A 51 6.02 -9.25 -11.24
N CYS A 52 7.35 -9.20 -11.29
CA CYS A 52 8.05 -8.41 -12.27
C CYS A 52 9.10 -9.29 -12.93
N CYS A 53 9.03 -9.42 -14.26
CA CYS A 53 9.97 -10.20 -15.02
C CYS A 53 10.06 -11.66 -14.54
N GLY A 54 8.90 -12.23 -14.17
CA GLY A 54 8.82 -13.60 -13.71
C GLY A 54 9.27 -13.84 -12.28
N LYS A 55 9.60 -12.77 -11.56
CA LYS A 55 10.06 -12.88 -10.18
C LYS A 55 9.10 -12.15 -9.25
N LYS A 56 8.89 -12.71 -8.08
CA LYS A 56 8.08 -12.09 -7.05
C LYS A 56 8.89 -11.06 -6.31
N LYS A 57 8.28 -9.91 -6.07
CA LYS A 57 8.94 -8.81 -5.39
C LYS A 57 7.96 -8.21 -4.39
N THR A 58 8.44 -7.91 -3.21
CA THR A 58 7.64 -7.23 -2.19
C THR A 58 7.78 -5.73 -2.37
N MET A 59 6.65 -5.03 -2.35
CA MET A 59 6.64 -3.58 -2.41
C MET A 59 5.85 -3.05 -1.22
N PHE A 60 6.21 -1.84 -0.80
CA PHE A 60 5.54 -1.14 0.29
C PHE A 60 4.84 0.07 -0.30
N ILE A 61 3.53 0.13 -0.16
CA ILE A 61 2.71 1.20 -0.73
C ILE A 61 2.15 2.03 0.41
N ASP A 62 2.45 3.31 0.44
CA ASP A 62 1.90 4.22 1.43
C ASP A 62 0.40 4.30 1.31
N GLU A 63 -0.27 4.40 2.44
CA GLU A 63 -1.73 4.55 2.43
C GLU A 63 -2.15 5.76 1.61
N TYR A 64 -1.33 6.79 1.61
CA TYR A 64 -1.60 7.99 0.84
C TYR A 64 -1.67 7.71 -0.67
N ASP A 65 -0.84 6.79 -1.14
CA ASP A 65 -0.78 6.45 -2.56
C ASP A 65 -1.75 5.35 -2.95
N ALA A 66 -2.24 4.59 -1.98
CA ALA A 66 -3.13 3.47 -2.26
C ALA A 66 -4.54 3.97 -2.58
N MET A 67 -5.14 3.35 -3.58
CA MET A 67 -6.49 3.68 -4.02
C MET A 67 -7.36 2.42 -4.03
N PRO A 68 -8.68 2.57 -3.81
CA PRO A 68 -9.57 1.40 -3.80
C PRO A 68 -9.92 0.89 -5.19
N THR A 69 -9.65 1.67 -6.21
CA THR A 69 -10.03 1.31 -7.57
C THR A 69 -9.10 2.00 -8.56
N ASP A 70 -9.11 1.50 -9.76
CA ASP A 70 -8.35 2.08 -10.86
C ASP A 70 -9.15 3.23 -11.47
N PHE A 71 -8.57 4.39 -11.49
CA PHE A 71 -9.21 5.56 -12.11
C PHE A 71 -8.68 5.80 -13.50
#